data_1f79adb2925c7cc17baedf45a92fd7d5
#
_entry.id   1f79adb2925c7cc17baedf45a92fd7d5
#
_cell.length_a   1.000
_cell.length_b   1.000
_cell.length_c   1.000
_cell.angle_alpha   90.00
_cell.angle_beta   90.00
_cell.angle_gamma   90.00
#
_symmetry.space_group_name_H-M   'P 1'
#
loop_
_entity.id
_entity.type
_entity.pdbx_description
1 polymer ?
#
loop_
_entity_poly.entity_id
_entity_poly.type
_entity_poly.pdbx_seq_one_letter_code
_entity_poly.pdbx_strand_id
1 'polypeptide(L)'
;YHKLRCAISMSLEVSIATYPMFESQFVANVAEAMVKAEEQAIISGSGSGQPKGITKETVVTGQNIDIAAATTALAYTDLVKAEAALPQAYDADAVWCMSKKTFFEQIVGMVDDKKQPVARVNYGLSGKPVYSLFGREVVLVGDYLPSFTASVTADTIFAFIFNFKD
;
A
#
# COMPACT_ATOMS: atom_id res chain seq x y z
N TYR A 1 12.75 8.53 -18.97
CA TYR A 1 13.69 7.47 -18.59
C TYR A 1 14.40 7.87 -17.30
N HIS A 2 14.26 7.07 -16.23
CA HIS A 2 14.86 7.32 -14.93
C HIS A 2 15.89 6.23 -14.61
N LYS A 3 16.99 6.61 -13.96
CA LYS A 3 18.05 5.68 -13.58
C LYS A 3 18.00 5.43 -12.08
N LEU A 4 17.88 4.16 -11.69
CA LEU A 4 18.02 3.73 -10.31
C LEU A 4 19.50 3.42 -10.02
N ARG A 5 20.01 3.93 -8.90
CA ARG A 5 21.39 3.69 -8.44
C ARG A 5 21.36 3.28 -6.97
N CYS A 6 22.16 2.30 -6.62
CA CYS A 6 22.38 1.88 -5.25
C CYS A 6 23.84 2.14 -4.87
N ALA A 7 24.08 2.64 -3.67
CA ALA A 7 25.40 2.78 -3.08
C ALA A 7 25.44 2.10 -1.72
N ILE A 8 26.48 1.31 -1.47
CA ILE A 8 26.67 0.60 -0.21
C ILE A 8 28.02 0.99 0.37
N SER A 9 28.03 1.26 1.67
CA SER A 9 29.24 1.44 2.46
C SER A 9 29.40 0.28 3.43
N MET A 10 30.61 -0.18 3.63
CA MET A 10 30.95 -1.19 4.62
C MET A 10 32.24 -0.88 5.33
N SER A 11 32.39 -1.43 6.54
CA SER A 11 33.65 -1.31 7.27
C SER A 11 34.71 -2.24 6.68
N LEU A 12 35.98 -1.83 6.79
CA LEU A 12 37.16 -2.61 6.32
C LEU A 12 37.26 -3.97 7.03
N GLU A 13 36.89 -4.04 8.30
CA GLU A 13 36.93 -5.27 9.11
C GLU A 13 36.03 -6.36 8.57
N VAL A 14 34.82 -5.98 8.14
CA VAL A 14 33.83 -6.92 7.53
C VAL A 14 34.34 -7.46 6.20
N SER A 15 35.03 -6.64 5.41
CA SER A 15 35.53 -7.04 4.10
C SER A 15 36.63 -8.13 4.15
N ILE A 16 37.42 -8.16 5.22
CA ILE A 16 38.52 -9.11 5.37
C ILE A 16 38.10 -10.43 5.99
N ALA A 17 37.17 -10.41 6.95
CA ALA A 17 36.82 -11.58 7.76
C ALA A 17 35.85 -12.57 7.09
N THR A 18 35.04 -12.15 6.10
CA THR A 18 33.87 -12.96 5.66
C THR A 18 33.61 -12.89 4.14
N TYR A 19 34.65 -12.80 3.34
CA TYR A 19 34.55 -12.57 1.90
C TYR A 19 33.58 -13.50 1.14
N PRO A 20 33.53 -14.83 1.31
CA PRO A 20 32.60 -15.69 0.56
C PRO A 20 31.14 -15.58 0.97
N MET A 21 30.85 -15.36 2.27
CA MET A 21 29.48 -15.14 2.75
C MET A 21 28.99 -13.72 2.48
N PHE A 22 29.92 -12.78 2.41
CA PHE A 22 29.63 -11.39 2.16
C PHE A 22 29.08 -11.14 0.76
N GLU A 23 29.63 -11.79 -0.27
CA GLU A 23 29.21 -11.57 -1.65
C GLU A 23 27.73 -11.91 -1.86
N SER A 24 27.29 -13.06 -1.35
CA SER A 24 25.87 -13.47 -1.47
C SER A 24 24.93 -12.53 -0.70
N GLN A 25 25.30 -12.12 0.52
CA GLN A 25 24.53 -11.19 1.33
C GLN A 25 24.51 -9.79 0.72
N PHE A 26 25.62 -9.36 0.14
CA PHE A 26 25.73 -8.08 -0.54
C PHE A 26 24.78 -8.02 -1.74
N VAL A 27 24.78 -9.02 -2.62
CA VAL A 27 23.90 -9.08 -3.78
C VAL A 27 22.44 -9.09 -3.34
N ALA A 28 22.09 -9.87 -2.31
CA ALA A 28 20.72 -9.92 -1.78
C ALA A 28 20.27 -8.56 -1.23
N ASN A 29 21.11 -7.88 -0.46
CA ASN A 29 20.78 -6.55 0.10
C ASN A 29 20.64 -5.48 -0.98
N VAL A 30 21.48 -5.51 -2.03
CA VAL A 30 21.35 -4.60 -3.18
C VAL A 30 20.04 -4.84 -3.90
N ALA A 31 19.73 -6.10 -4.20
CA ALA A 31 18.49 -6.46 -4.89
C ALA A 31 17.26 -6.01 -4.08
N GLU A 32 17.25 -6.28 -2.77
CA GLU A 32 16.16 -5.86 -1.88
C GLU A 32 16.00 -4.33 -1.85
N ALA A 33 17.10 -3.59 -1.73
CA ALA A 33 17.08 -2.12 -1.72
C ALA A 33 16.56 -1.53 -3.04
N MET A 34 16.95 -2.13 -4.17
CA MET A 34 16.46 -1.70 -5.48
C MET A 34 14.98 -1.97 -5.68
N VAL A 35 14.51 -3.17 -5.30
CA VAL A 35 13.09 -3.54 -5.36
C VAL A 35 12.25 -2.61 -4.49
N LYS A 36 12.66 -2.37 -3.25
CA LYS A 36 11.95 -1.44 -2.35
C LYS A 36 11.87 -0.02 -2.92
N ALA A 37 12.94 0.47 -3.52
CA ALA A 37 12.95 1.81 -4.14
C ALA A 37 12.04 1.88 -5.37
N GLU A 38 11.98 0.81 -6.16
CA GLU A 38 11.08 0.70 -7.31
C GLU A 38 9.61 0.64 -6.88
N GLU A 39 9.27 -0.21 -5.92
CA GLU A 39 7.92 -0.30 -5.34
C GLU A 39 7.46 1.04 -4.76
N GLN A 40 8.34 1.72 -4.01
CA GLN A 40 8.04 3.04 -3.48
C GLN A 40 7.81 4.07 -4.59
N ALA A 41 8.60 4.03 -5.66
CA ALA A 41 8.44 4.94 -6.79
C ALA A 41 7.13 4.70 -7.56
N ILE A 42 6.70 3.44 -7.71
CA ILE A 42 5.41 3.09 -8.33
C ILE A 42 4.24 3.64 -7.51
N ILE A 43 4.29 3.54 -6.19
CA ILE A 43 3.18 3.95 -5.33
C ILE A 43 3.19 5.46 -5.08
N SER A 44 4.31 6.03 -4.64
CA SER A 44 4.38 7.40 -4.12
C SER A 44 5.44 8.29 -4.78
N GLY A 45 6.00 7.88 -5.91
CA GLY A 45 7.02 8.63 -6.63
C GLY A 45 6.59 10.05 -6.98
N SER A 46 7.51 11.02 -6.84
CA SER A 46 7.21 12.44 -7.03
C SER A 46 7.08 12.89 -8.49
N GLY A 47 7.56 12.09 -9.45
CA GLY A 47 7.66 12.47 -10.86
C GLY A 47 8.86 13.36 -11.19
N SER A 48 9.66 13.77 -10.21
CA SER A 48 10.88 14.55 -10.38
C SER A 48 12.11 13.69 -10.08
N GLY A 49 12.89 13.37 -11.13
CA GLY A 49 14.03 12.45 -11.00
C GLY A 49 13.67 10.97 -10.80
N GLN A 50 12.42 10.66 -10.64
CA GLN A 50 11.84 9.32 -10.46
C GLN A 50 10.47 9.23 -11.15
N PRO A 51 9.92 8.05 -11.41
CA PRO A 51 8.58 7.90 -11.96
C PRO A 51 7.52 8.61 -11.13
N LYS A 52 6.44 9.03 -11.77
CA LYS A 52 5.27 9.56 -11.07
C LYS A 52 4.46 8.39 -10.52
N GLY A 53 4.26 8.36 -9.22
CA GLY A 53 3.55 7.29 -8.54
C GLY A 53 2.03 7.40 -8.64
N ILE A 54 1.34 6.28 -8.42
CA ILE A 54 -0.13 6.18 -8.48
C ILE A 54 -0.79 7.23 -7.59
N THR A 55 -0.27 7.45 -6.38
CA THR A 55 -0.83 8.43 -5.43
C THR A 55 -0.62 9.90 -5.83
N LYS A 56 0.18 10.16 -6.86
CA LYS A 56 0.44 11.51 -7.39
C LYS A 56 -0.27 11.78 -8.72
N GLU A 57 -0.96 10.77 -9.26
CA GLU A 57 -1.78 10.97 -10.45
C GLU A 57 -3.03 11.79 -10.14
N THR A 58 -3.51 12.49 -11.16
CA THR A 58 -4.76 13.26 -11.04
C THR A 58 -5.94 12.31 -11.09
N VAL A 59 -6.66 12.23 -9.99
CA VAL A 59 -7.85 11.39 -9.89
C VAL A 59 -8.97 11.99 -10.74
N VAL A 60 -9.70 11.14 -11.45
CA VAL A 60 -10.86 11.56 -12.24
C VAL A 60 -11.96 12.08 -11.29
N THR A 61 -12.66 13.13 -11.73
CA THR A 61 -13.76 13.71 -10.93
C THR A 61 -14.78 12.65 -10.54
N GLY A 62 -15.09 12.57 -9.26
CA GLY A 62 -16.03 11.58 -8.70
C GLY A 62 -15.37 10.26 -8.26
N GLN A 63 -14.09 10.04 -8.52
CA GLN A 63 -13.34 8.87 -8.04
C GLN A 63 -12.49 9.17 -6.80
N ASN A 64 -12.47 10.41 -6.35
CA ASN A 64 -11.85 10.79 -5.08
C ASN A 64 -12.91 10.88 -3.98
N ILE A 65 -12.70 10.15 -2.90
CA ILE A 65 -13.59 10.18 -1.72
C ILE A 65 -12.85 10.90 -0.61
N ASP A 66 -13.19 12.16 -0.40
CA ASP A 66 -12.60 13.00 0.63
C ASP A 66 -13.21 12.69 2.00
N ILE A 67 -12.35 12.44 2.96
CA ILE A 67 -12.71 12.26 4.36
C ILE A 67 -12.29 13.53 5.09
N ALA A 68 -13.21 14.11 5.85
CA ALA A 68 -12.98 15.34 6.55
C ALA A 68 -11.77 15.23 7.50
N ALA A 69 -10.91 16.26 7.52
CA ALA A 69 -9.83 16.39 8.49
C ALA A 69 -10.38 16.27 9.92
N ALA A 70 -9.58 15.72 10.83
CA ALA A 70 -9.97 15.43 12.22
C ALA A 70 -10.97 14.26 12.39
N THR A 71 -11.34 13.53 11.33
CA THR A 71 -12.09 12.29 11.47
C THR A 71 -11.20 11.22 12.11
N THR A 72 -11.65 10.64 13.21
CA THR A 72 -10.87 9.66 14.00
C THR A 72 -11.11 8.21 13.58
N ALA A 73 -12.22 7.94 12.90
CA ALA A 73 -12.60 6.60 12.45
C ALA A 73 -13.25 6.67 11.06
N LEU A 74 -12.94 5.70 10.21
CA LEU A 74 -13.59 5.55 8.90
C LEU A 74 -15.04 5.11 9.08
N ALA A 75 -15.93 5.71 8.28
CA ALA A 75 -17.31 5.26 8.22
C ALA A 75 -17.49 4.17 7.16
N TYR A 76 -18.36 3.22 7.41
CA TYR A 76 -18.75 2.20 6.43
C TYR A 76 -19.21 2.80 5.10
N THR A 77 -19.97 3.89 5.18
CA THR A 77 -20.47 4.62 4.01
C THR A 77 -19.37 5.15 3.10
N ASP A 78 -18.20 5.51 3.64
CA ASP A 78 -17.11 6.03 2.83
C ASP A 78 -16.42 4.92 2.03
N LEU A 79 -16.32 3.72 2.62
CA LEU A 79 -15.85 2.53 1.91
C LEU A 79 -16.81 2.12 0.79
N VAL A 80 -18.13 2.19 1.04
CA VAL A 80 -19.16 1.89 0.01
C VAL A 80 -19.10 2.92 -1.11
N LYS A 81 -18.91 4.21 -0.82
CA LYS A 81 -18.73 5.25 -1.85
C LYS A 81 -17.48 5.01 -2.69
N ALA A 82 -16.38 4.61 -2.06
CA ALA A 82 -15.15 4.31 -2.77
C ALA A 82 -15.31 3.12 -3.72
N GLU A 83 -16.00 2.06 -3.28
CA GLU A 83 -16.33 0.92 -4.14
C GLU A 83 -17.26 1.31 -5.30
N ALA A 84 -18.27 2.15 -5.03
CA ALA A 84 -19.19 2.63 -6.05
C ALA A 84 -18.55 3.60 -7.07
N ALA A 85 -17.47 4.26 -6.70
CA ALA A 85 -16.73 5.18 -7.57
C ALA A 85 -15.86 4.44 -8.61
N LEU A 86 -15.62 3.13 -8.43
CA LEU A 86 -14.84 2.33 -9.37
C LEU A 86 -15.65 2.07 -10.66
N PRO A 87 -15.12 2.43 -11.85
CA PRO A 87 -15.81 2.12 -13.10
C PRO A 87 -15.91 0.62 -13.36
N GLN A 88 -17.05 0.15 -13.84
CA GLN A 88 -17.32 -1.26 -14.10
C GLN A 88 -16.33 -1.93 -15.06
N ALA A 89 -15.70 -1.16 -15.95
CA ALA A 89 -14.70 -1.70 -16.88
C ALA A 89 -13.46 -2.24 -16.16
N TYR A 90 -13.11 -1.71 -14.99
CA TYR A 90 -11.92 -2.10 -14.21
C TYR A 90 -12.26 -2.95 -12.98
N ASP A 91 -13.53 -3.34 -12.85
CA ASP A 91 -14.08 -4.00 -11.67
C ASP A 91 -13.49 -5.39 -11.40
N ALA A 92 -13.29 -6.19 -12.45
CA ALA A 92 -13.05 -7.64 -12.34
C ALA A 92 -11.79 -8.02 -11.55
N ASP A 93 -10.70 -7.29 -11.73
CA ASP A 93 -9.38 -7.61 -11.14
C ASP A 93 -8.87 -6.49 -10.21
N ALA A 94 -9.73 -5.58 -9.82
CA ALA A 94 -9.35 -4.49 -8.93
C ALA A 94 -9.14 -4.98 -7.49
N VAL A 95 -8.09 -4.49 -6.86
CA VAL A 95 -7.70 -4.80 -5.50
C VAL A 95 -7.66 -3.55 -4.64
N TRP A 96 -7.92 -3.71 -3.35
CA TRP A 96 -7.72 -2.65 -2.36
C TRP A 96 -6.26 -2.60 -1.94
N CYS A 97 -5.68 -1.41 -1.93
CA CYS A 97 -4.33 -1.16 -1.47
C CYS A 97 -4.35 -0.21 -0.28
N MET A 98 -3.79 -0.62 0.85
CA MET A 98 -3.71 0.19 2.06
C MET A 98 -2.61 -0.29 3.00
N SER A 99 -2.27 0.52 4.01
CA SER A 99 -1.33 0.10 5.04
C SER A 99 -1.95 -0.95 5.97
N LYS A 100 -1.12 -1.84 6.51
CA LYS A 100 -1.55 -2.86 7.49
C LYS A 100 -2.25 -2.23 8.70
N LYS A 101 -1.72 -1.11 9.17
CA LYS A 101 -2.27 -0.39 10.32
C LYS A 101 -3.69 0.11 10.02
N THR A 102 -3.90 0.75 8.88
CA THR A 102 -5.23 1.22 8.46
C THR A 102 -6.22 0.07 8.36
N PHE A 103 -5.82 -1.06 7.75
CA PHE A 103 -6.71 -2.21 7.62
C PHE A 103 -7.17 -2.76 8.98
N PHE A 104 -6.23 -3.02 9.89
CA PHE A 104 -6.59 -3.62 11.18
C PHE A 104 -7.27 -2.64 12.14
N GLU A 105 -6.80 -1.40 12.24
CA GLU A 105 -7.35 -0.42 13.19
C GLU A 105 -8.70 0.14 12.75
N GLN A 106 -8.88 0.39 11.45
CA GLN A 106 -10.06 1.08 10.95
C GLN A 106 -11.11 0.15 10.34
N ILE A 107 -10.68 -0.91 9.64
CA ILE A 107 -11.59 -1.74 8.85
C ILE A 107 -11.96 -3.02 9.57
N VAL A 108 -11.00 -3.77 10.10
CA VAL A 108 -11.31 -5.03 10.83
C VAL A 108 -12.09 -4.74 12.11
N GLY A 109 -11.81 -3.62 12.76
CA GLY A 109 -12.57 -3.16 13.94
C GLY A 109 -13.95 -2.59 13.63
N MET A 110 -14.27 -2.35 12.36
CA MET A 110 -15.54 -1.78 11.95
C MET A 110 -16.63 -2.85 11.97
N VAL A 111 -17.73 -2.53 12.64
CA VAL A 111 -18.92 -3.38 12.73
C VAL A 111 -20.12 -2.63 12.16
N ASP A 112 -21.06 -3.36 11.60
CA ASP A 112 -22.34 -2.81 11.18
C ASP A 112 -23.25 -2.52 12.40
N ASP A 113 -24.45 -2.01 12.16
CA ASP A 113 -25.47 -1.72 13.20
C ASP A 113 -25.87 -2.96 14.00
N LYS A 114 -25.59 -4.16 13.48
CA LYS A 114 -25.84 -5.44 14.13
C LYS A 114 -24.58 -6.06 14.73
N LYS A 115 -23.50 -5.27 14.85
CA LYS A 115 -22.19 -5.70 15.39
C LYS A 115 -21.54 -6.84 14.61
N GLN A 116 -21.81 -6.95 13.31
CA GLN A 116 -21.12 -7.89 12.43
C GLN A 116 -19.89 -7.22 11.79
N PRO A 117 -18.75 -7.92 11.72
CA PRO A 117 -17.55 -7.35 11.10
C PRO A 117 -17.75 -7.15 9.60
N VAL A 118 -17.38 -5.98 9.12
CA VAL A 118 -17.45 -5.59 7.70
C VAL A 118 -16.35 -6.27 6.87
N ALA A 119 -15.15 -6.38 7.42
CA ALA A 119 -14.03 -7.04 6.77
C ALA A 119 -13.76 -8.40 7.44
N ARG A 120 -13.27 -9.36 6.65
CA ARG A 120 -12.90 -10.69 7.14
C ARG A 120 -11.44 -10.97 6.85
N VAL A 121 -10.77 -11.59 7.81
CA VAL A 121 -9.46 -12.21 7.64
C VAL A 121 -9.69 -13.71 7.55
N ASN A 122 -9.49 -14.27 6.37
CA ASN A 122 -9.63 -15.71 6.16
C ASN A 122 -8.25 -16.35 6.18
N TYR A 123 -8.13 -17.45 6.91
CA TYR A 123 -6.95 -18.31 6.84
C TYR A 123 -7.20 -19.32 5.72
N GLY A 124 -6.43 -19.26 4.63
CA GLY A 124 -6.49 -20.26 3.55
C GLY A 124 -6.07 -21.66 4.04
N LEU A 125 -6.24 -22.66 3.20
CA LEU A 125 -5.84 -24.06 3.50
C LEU A 125 -4.36 -24.17 3.90
N SER A 126 -3.50 -23.26 3.41
CA SER A 126 -2.08 -23.19 3.75
C SER A 126 -1.79 -22.46 5.08
N GLY A 127 -2.81 -22.00 5.81
CA GLY A 127 -2.65 -21.25 7.05
C GLY A 127 -2.17 -19.80 6.87
N LYS A 128 -2.00 -19.30 5.64
CA LYS A 128 -1.67 -17.90 5.39
C LYS A 128 -2.94 -17.04 5.46
N PRO A 129 -2.88 -15.88 6.13
CA PRO A 129 -4.02 -14.97 6.18
C PRO A 129 -4.32 -14.40 4.79
N VAL A 130 -5.59 -14.44 4.39
CA VAL A 130 -6.09 -13.78 3.19
C VAL A 130 -6.99 -12.63 3.65
N TYR A 131 -6.66 -11.44 3.24
CA TYR A 131 -7.39 -10.23 3.59
C TYR A 131 -8.40 -9.90 2.49
N SER A 132 -9.66 -9.69 2.85
CA SER A 132 -10.70 -9.35 1.90
C SER A 132 -11.62 -8.26 2.43
N LEU A 133 -12.05 -7.36 1.54
CA LEU A 133 -13.00 -6.30 1.80
C LEU A 133 -13.99 -6.23 0.62
N PHE A 134 -15.28 -6.34 0.89
CA PHE A 134 -16.34 -6.42 -0.13
C PHE A 134 -16.13 -7.50 -1.21
N GLY A 135 -15.46 -8.60 -0.85
CA GLY A 135 -15.17 -9.68 -1.79
C GLY A 135 -13.91 -9.48 -2.63
N ARG A 136 -13.25 -8.32 -2.54
CA ARG A 136 -11.96 -8.04 -3.19
C ARG A 136 -10.80 -8.38 -2.28
N GLU A 137 -9.69 -8.73 -2.89
CA GLU A 137 -8.43 -8.88 -2.17
C GLU A 137 -7.93 -7.53 -1.65
N VAL A 138 -7.35 -7.57 -0.45
CA VAL A 138 -6.67 -6.41 0.15
C VAL A 138 -5.17 -6.66 0.13
N VAL A 139 -4.45 -5.83 -0.61
CA VAL A 139 -2.99 -5.82 -0.65
C VAL A 139 -2.46 -4.86 0.40
N LEU A 140 -1.68 -5.39 1.33
CA LEU A 140 -1.05 -4.59 2.37
C LEU A 140 0.26 -4.01 1.85
N VAL A 141 0.29 -2.71 1.59
CA VAL A 141 1.36 -1.99 0.89
C VAL A 141 2.50 -1.54 1.83
N GLY A 142 2.52 -2.06 3.06
CA GLY A 142 3.57 -1.72 4.02
C GLY A 142 3.61 -0.22 4.35
N ASP A 143 4.83 0.33 4.44
CA ASP A 143 5.07 1.72 4.82
C ASP A 143 5.02 2.72 3.64
N TYR A 144 4.72 2.25 2.42
CA TYR A 144 4.65 3.10 1.23
C TYR A 144 3.39 3.97 1.19
N LEU A 145 2.35 3.59 1.94
CA LEU A 145 1.17 4.39 2.17
C LEU A 145 1.08 4.83 3.63
N PRO A 146 0.73 6.10 3.88
CA PRO A 146 0.50 6.57 5.24
C PRO A 146 -0.69 5.82 5.86
N SER A 147 -0.64 5.60 7.17
CA SER A 147 -1.77 5.07 7.90
C SER A 147 -2.83 6.14 8.11
N PHE A 148 -4.10 5.75 8.11
CA PHE A 148 -5.18 6.65 8.46
C PHE A 148 -5.00 7.18 9.89
N THR A 149 -5.07 8.49 10.05
CA THR A 149 -4.96 9.18 11.34
C THR A 149 -5.74 10.48 11.32
N ALA A 150 -6.28 10.89 12.46
CA ALA A 150 -6.98 12.17 12.60
C ALA A 150 -6.05 13.41 12.48
N SER A 151 -4.75 13.21 12.58
CA SER A 151 -3.74 14.28 12.45
C SER A 151 -3.14 14.32 11.06
N VAL A 152 -3.96 14.28 10.03
CA VAL A 152 -3.46 14.37 8.63
C VAL A 152 -3.12 15.81 8.26
N THR A 153 -2.00 15.95 7.58
CA THR A 153 -1.75 17.09 6.71
C THR A 153 -2.63 16.93 5.47
N ALA A 154 -3.24 17.99 4.97
CA ALA A 154 -4.17 17.97 3.85
C ALA A 154 -3.69 17.11 2.68
N ASP A 155 -4.63 16.50 1.94
CA ASP A 155 -4.42 15.75 0.71
C ASP A 155 -3.55 14.47 0.84
N THR A 156 -3.74 13.72 1.92
CA THR A 156 -3.02 12.47 2.13
C THR A 156 -3.85 11.27 1.69
N ILE A 157 -3.38 10.55 0.68
CA ILE A 157 -4.00 9.31 0.23
C ILE A 157 -3.51 8.17 1.12
N PHE A 158 -4.41 7.51 1.84
CA PHE A 158 -4.13 6.39 2.74
C PHE A 158 -4.59 5.03 2.21
N ALA A 159 -5.47 5.02 1.23
CA ALA A 159 -5.96 3.82 0.55
C ALA A 159 -6.38 4.16 -0.88
N PHE A 160 -6.32 3.18 -1.77
CA PHE A 160 -6.84 3.28 -3.12
C PHE A 160 -7.29 1.91 -3.64
N ILE A 161 -8.16 1.93 -4.66
CA ILE A 161 -8.55 0.75 -5.42
C ILE A 161 -7.89 0.87 -6.78
N PHE A 162 -7.24 -0.19 -7.22
CA PHE A 162 -6.52 -0.18 -8.49
C PHE A 162 -6.58 -1.55 -9.18
N ASN A 163 -6.68 -1.54 -10.51
CA ASN A 163 -6.52 -2.71 -11.34
C ASN A 163 -5.10 -2.73 -11.92
N PHE A 164 -4.28 -3.69 -11.51
CA PHE A 164 -2.89 -3.81 -11.96
C PHE A 164 -2.72 -4.57 -13.28
N LYS A 165 -3.80 -5.02 -13.89
CA LYS A 165 -3.76 -5.80 -15.14
C LYS A 165 -4.05 -4.99 -16.39
N ASP A 166 -4.59 -3.77 -16.24
CA ASP A 166 -4.93 -2.86 -17.35
C ASP A 166 -3.99 -1.67 -17.44
#